data_90dfed71838ddbb8b69e7a6e2839b0cd
#
_entry.id   90dfed71838ddbb8b69e7a6e2839b0cd
#
_cell.length_a   1.000
_cell.length_b   1.000
_cell.length_c   1.000
_cell.angle_alpha   90.00
_cell.angle_beta   90.00
_cell.angle_gamma   90.00
#
_symmetry.space_group_name_H-M   'P 1'
#
loop_
_entity.id
_entity.type
_entity.pdbx_description
1 polymer ?
#
loop_
_entity_poly.entity_id
_entity_poly.type
_entity_poly.pdbx_seq_one_letter_code
_entity_poly.pdbx_strand_id
1 'polypeptide(L)'
;VIMSAESVLIPDDRAFSNFKEECWSEEGWSQTYNKTGMTVWTQTIGGDEEKSLHKIKCRMVCKDVPAETMYDVLHDIEYRRKWDANVIETFDIGKLTVNADVGYYSWKCPKPLKNRDVITLRSWLPMGSDYIIMNYSVKHAKYPPKKDMVRAVSIQTGYLIQSHGPNHCTLTYLAHVDPKGNTHTHIQQWRLLRGGQLIVMAMKKISKACLKYGEWKQRHNPGFKPWLYPEQTTLPTIPVSELSIQHADSLENIDESTLSEMQTREERDSD
;
A
#
# COMPACT_ATOMS: atom_id res chain seq x y z
N VAL A 1 -29.58 -14.54 -15.24
CA VAL A 1 -28.75 -14.82 -14.05
C VAL A 1 -28.25 -13.48 -13.58
N ILE A 2 -28.85 -12.96 -12.52
CA ILE A 2 -28.40 -11.73 -11.87
C ILE A 2 -27.14 -12.14 -11.09
N MET A 3 -25.96 -11.77 -11.61
CA MET A 3 -24.74 -11.85 -10.83
C MET A 3 -24.93 -10.93 -9.63
N SER A 4 -24.96 -11.48 -8.42
CA SER A 4 -24.95 -10.69 -7.19
C SER A 4 -23.69 -9.83 -7.22
N ALA A 5 -23.87 -8.51 -7.29
CA ALA A 5 -22.76 -7.60 -7.16
C ALA A 5 -22.12 -7.87 -5.79
N GLU A 6 -20.87 -8.33 -5.78
CA GLU A 6 -20.13 -8.48 -4.54
C GLU A 6 -20.09 -7.11 -3.85
N SER A 7 -20.61 -7.08 -2.63
CA SER A 7 -20.67 -5.84 -1.86
C SER A 7 -19.32 -5.53 -1.22
N VAL A 8 -18.99 -4.24 -1.14
CA VAL A 8 -17.84 -3.78 -0.37
C VAL A 8 -18.05 -4.11 1.10
N LEU A 9 -17.08 -4.80 1.70
CA LEU A 9 -17.12 -5.22 3.09
C LEU A 9 -16.02 -4.51 3.88
N ILE A 10 -16.40 -3.94 5.03
CA ILE A 10 -15.42 -3.44 6.00
C ILE A 10 -14.82 -4.66 6.70
N PRO A 11 -13.47 -4.77 6.81
CA PRO A 11 -12.83 -5.89 7.48
C PRO A 11 -13.34 -6.07 8.91
N ASP A 12 -13.69 -7.31 9.23
CA ASP A 12 -14.08 -7.76 10.56
C ASP A 12 -12.89 -8.37 11.33
N ASP A 13 -13.11 -8.82 12.56
CA ASP A 13 -12.07 -9.42 13.40
C ASP A 13 -11.45 -10.66 12.74
N ARG A 14 -12.23 -11.41 11.97
CA ARG A 14 -11.74 -12.58 11.23
C ARG A 14 -10.79 -12.18 10.09
N ALA A 15 -11.11 -11.10 9.39
CA ALA A 15 -10.24 -10.56 8.34
C ALA A 15 -8.89 -10.11 8.91
N PHE A 16 -8.89 -9.45 10.07
CA PHE A 16 -7.65 -9.06 10.76
C PHE A 16 -6.85 -10.26 11.25
N SER A 17 -7.50 -11.27 11.80
CA SER A 17 -6.84 -12.50 12.25
C SER A 17 -6.21 -13.25 11.07
N ASN A 18 -6.91 -13.41 9.96
CA ASN A 18 -6.39 -14.03 8.75
C ASN A 18 -5.19 -13.28 8.18
N PHE A 19 -5.24 -11.94 8.17
CA PHE A 19 -4.11 -11.12 7.74
C PHE A 19 -2.88 -11.33 8.63
N LYS A 20 -3.07 -11.39 9.95
CA LYS A 20 -2.00 -11.66 10.91
C LYS A 20 -1.36 -13.03 10.68
N GLU A 21 -2.17 -14.06 10.44
CA GLU A 21 -1.71 -15.41 10.13
C GLU A 21 -0.90 -15.43 8.83
N GLU A 22 -1.36 -14.76 7.79
CA GLU A 22 -0.64 -14.66 6.51
C GLU A 22 0.70 -13.94 6.65
N CYS A 23 0.78 -12.92 7.52
CA CYS A 23 2.04 -12.26 7.85
C CYS A 23 3.04 -13.20 8.53
N TRP A 24 2.58 -14.18 9.31
CA TRP A 24 3.43 -15.14 10.03
C TRP A 24 3.79 -16.37 9.23
N SER A 25 2.84 -16.90 8.46
CA SER A 25 3.04 -18.13 7.69
C SER A 25 4.17 -17.97 6.67
N GLU A 26 5.00 -18.99 6.57
CA GLU A 26 6.03 -19.11 5.52
C GLU A 26 5.68 -20.21 4.51
N GLU A 27 4.57 -20.91 4.73
CA GLU A 27 4.10 -21.96 3.83
C GLU A 27 3.70 -21.38 2.46
N GLY A 28 4.24 -21.94 1.39
CA GLY A 28 4.01 -21.48 0.03
C GLY A 28 4.76 -20.19 -0.36
N TRP A 29 5.62 -19.68 0.52
CA TRP A 29 6.43 -18.50 0.25
C TRP A 29 7.87 -18.87 -0.12
N SER A 30 8.43 -18.17 -1.11
CA SER A 30 9.85 -18.28 -1.51
C SER A 30 10.63 -17.11 -0.95
N GLN A 31 11.64 -17.38 -0.13
CA GLN A 31 12.51 -16.34 0.43
C GLN A 31 13.47 -15.84 -0.65
N THR A 32 13.41 -14.57 -0.98
CA THR A 32 14.21 -13.93 -2.04
C THR A 32 15.30 -13.00 -1.51
N TYR A 33 15.19 -12.60 -0.25
CA TYR A 33 16.18 -11.74 0.41
C TYR A 33 16.19 -12.03 1.91
N ASN A 34 17.39 -12.12 2.49
CA ASN A 34 17.57 -12.25 3.94
C ASN A 34 18.90 -11.64 4.35
N LYS A 35 18.88 -10.44 4.89
CA LYS A 35 20.07 -9.74 5.41
C LYS A 35 19.68 -8.82 6.56
N THR A 36 20.49 -8.86 7.62
CA THR A 36 20.57 -7.85 8.69
C THR A 36 19.19 -7.43 9.23
N GLY A 37 18.41 -8.40 9.74
CA GLY A 37 17.11 -8.11 10.37
C GLY A 37 16.01 -7.77 9.38
N MET A 38 16.20 -8.07 8.09
CA MET A 38 15.20 -7.90 7.06
C MET A 38 15.11 -9.14 6.17
N THR A 39 13.89 -9.63 5.97
CA THR A 39 13.61 -10.79 5.12
C THR A 39 12.48 -10.46 4.15
N VAL A 40 12.64 -10.85 2.89
CA VAL A 40 11.61 -10.69 1.85
C VAL A 40 11.25 -12.05 1.28
N TRP A 41 9.96 -12.28 1.16
CA TRP A 41 9.38 -13.45 0.50
C TRP A 41 8.50 -13.03 -0.66
N THR A 42 8.40 -13.90 -1.65
CA THR A 42 7.47 -13.77 -2.76
C THR A 42 6.64 -15.03 -2.89
N GLN A 43 5.42 -14.88 -3.39
CA GLN A 43 4.51 -15.98 -3.70
C GLN A 43 3.85 -15.69 -5.03
N THR A 44 3.90 -16.66 -5.96
CA THR A 44 3.24 -16.58 -7.26
C THR A 44 1.83 -17.14 -7.15
N ILE A 45 0.83 -16.42 -7.66
CA ILE A 45 -0.58 -16.81 -7.66
C ILE A 45 -1.04 -16.92 -9.10
N GLY A 46 -1.58 -18.09 -9.47
CA GLY A 46 -2.05 -18.41 -10.83
C GLY A 46 -1.15 -19.43 -11.54
N GLY A 47 -1.74 -20.22 -12.44
CA GLY A 47 -1.06 -21.33 -13.13
C GLY A 47 -0.31 -20.96 -14.41
N ASP A 48 -0.55 -19.77 -14.97
CA ASP A 48 0.11 -19.26 -16.18
C ASP A 48 1.15 -18.22 -15.81
N GLU A 49 2.42 -18.48 -16.16
CA GLU A 49 3.53 -17.54 -15.84
C GLU A 49 3.33 -16.15 -16.42
N GLU A 50 2.64 -16.00 -17.54
CA GLU A 50 2.36 -14.72 -18.19
C GLU A 50 1.29 -13.86 -17.48
N LYS A 51 0.39 -14.48 -16.71
CA LYS A 51 -0.72 -13.80 -16.03
C LYS A 51 -0.64 -13.87 -14.51
N SER A 52 0.43 -14.47 -13.97
CA SER A 52 0.56 -14.67 -12.54
C SER A 52 0.76 -13.35 -11.79
N LEU A 53 -0.04 -13.14 -10.76
CA LEU A 53 0.16 -12.07 -9.79
C LEU A 53 1.11 -12.54 -8.69
N HIS A 54 1.91 -11.62 -8.18
CA HIS A 54 2.84 -11.93 -7.12
C HIS A 54 2.40 -11.24 -5.82
N LYS A 55 2.39 -12.00 -4.74
CA LYS A 55 2.39 -11.43 -3.39
C LYS A 55 3.82 -11.19 -2.95
N ILE A 56 4.03 -10.11 -2.22
CA ILE A 56 5.31 -9.77 -1.59
C ILE A 56 5.07 -9.60 -0.10
N LYS A 57 5.93 -10.20 0.69
CA LYS A 57 5.98 -10.00 2.13
C LYS A 57 7.39 -9.59 2.54
N CYS A 58 7.50 -8.53 3.34
CA CYS A 58 8.77 -8.06 3.87
C CYS A 58 8.64 -7.88 5.39
N ARG A 59 9.50 -8.53 6.14
CA ARG A 59 9.61 -8.39 7.59
C ARG A 59 10.90 -7.69 7.95
N MET A 60 10.80 -6.67 8.79
CA MET A 60 11.93 -5.87 9.24
C MET A 60 11.92 -5.71 10.75
N VAL A 61 13.04 -6.00 11.39
CA VAL A 61 13.28 -5.70 12.80
C VAL A 61 13.68 -4.23 12.94
N CYS A 62 12.93 -3.47 13.71
CA CYS A 62 13.13 -2.04 13.94
C CYS A 62 13.62 -1.81 15.36
N LYS A 63 14.94 -1.73 15.53
CA LYS A 63 15.55 -1.34 16.80
C LYS A 63 15.35 0.17 17.00
N ASP A 64 15.15 0.57 18.25
CA ASP A 64 14.96 1.98 18.64
C ASP A 64 13.68 2.65 18.05
N VAL A 65 12.70 1.84 17.65
CA VAL A 65 11.40 2.31 17.15
C VAL A 65 10.28 1.66 17.95
N PRO A 66 9.56 2.41 18.78
CA PRO A 66 8.35 1.91 19.44
C PRO A 66 7.27 1.52 18.43
N ALA A 67 6.51 0.46 18.72
CA ALA A 67 5.40 0.03 17.87
C ALA A 67 4.34 1.13 17.66
N GLU A 68 4.05 1.90 18.70
CA GLU A 68 3.14 3.06 18.63
C GLU A 68 3.63 4.13 17.65
N THR A 69 4.94 4.44 17.67
CA THR A 69 5.52 5.41 16.73
C THR A 69 5.44 4.90 15.30
N MET A 70 5.70 3.61 15.07
CA MET A 70 5.54 2.98 13.75
C MET A 70 4.09 3.09 13.26
N TYR A 71 3.14 2.82 14.14
CA TYR A 71 1.72 2.92 13.85
C TYR A 71 1.31 4.35 13.49
N ASP A 72 1.73 5.33 14.25
CA ASP A 72 1.48 6.75 13.98
C ASP A 72 2.05 7.18 12.62
N VAL A 73 3.29 6.83 12.33
CA VAL A 73 3.96 7.19 11.06
C VAL A 73 3.24 6.62 9.85
N LEU A 74 2.71 5.40 9.95
CA LEU A 74 1.96 4.78 8.86
C LEU A 74 0.58 5.40 8.65
N HIS A 75 0.00 6.01 9.68
CA HIS A 75 -1.28 6.70 9.60
C HIS A 75 -1.20 8.17 9.21
N ASP A 76 -0.15 8.88 9.64
CA ASP A 76 -0.04 10.33 9.50
C ASP A 76 0.28 10.74 8.06
N ILE A 77 -0.74 11.07 7.27
CA ILE A 77 -0.59 11.46 5.86
C ILE A 77 0.14 12.79 5.69
N GLU A 78 0.04 13.72 6.64
CA GLU A 78 0.78 14.97 6.59
C GLU A 78 2.27 14.72 6.74
N TYR A 79 2.64 13.80 7.62
CA TYR A 79 4.02 13.37 7.75
C TYR A 79 4.50 12.56 6.57
N ARG A 80 3.65 11.71 5.97
CA ARG A 80 3.99 10.93 4.77
C ARG A 80 4.47 11.83 3.63
N ARG A 81 3.80 12.96 3.40
CA ARG A 81 4.21 13.95 2.39
C ARG A 81 5.61 14.51 2.61
N LYS A 82 6.14 14.44 3.82
CA LYS A 82 7.49 14.94 4.17
C LYS A 82 8.59 13.93 3.94
N TRP A 83 8.33 12.65 4.22
CA TRP A 83 9.39 11.65 4.16
C TRP A 83 9.32 10.74 2.93
N ASP A 84 8.16 10.57 2.32
CA ASP A 84 7.97 9.69 1.17
C ASP A 84 8.06 10.48 -0.15
N ALA A 85 9.26 10.53 -0.72
CA ALA A 85 9.53 11.26 -1.97
C ALA A 85 8.83 10.64 -3.21
N ASN A 86 8.29 9.42 -3.09
CA ASN A 86 7.58 8.78 -4.18
C ASN A 86 6.12 9.18 -4.23
N VAL A 87 5.55 9.73 -3.17
CA VAL A 87 4.18 10.23 -3.16
C VAL A 87 4.04 11.41 -4.11
N ILE A 88 3.02 11.37 -4.96
CA ILE A 88 2.58 12.51 -5.77
C ILE A 88 1.47 13.22 -5.02
N GLU A 89 0.41 12.49 -4.67
CA GLU A 89 -0.76 13.02 -4.00
C GLU A 89 -1.31 11.96 -3.04
N THR A 90 -1.73 12.36 -1.85
CA THR A 90 -2.43 11.54 -0.89
C THR A 90 -3.41 12.37 -0.08
N PHE A 91 -4.64 11.89 0.07
CA PHE A 91 -5.67 12.53 0.88
C PHE A 91 -6.75 11.52 1.28
N ASP A 92 -7.45 11.82 2.37
CA ASP A 92 -8.58 11.04 2.83
C ASP A 92 -9.87 11.56 2.15
N ILE A 93 -10.70 10.63 1.67
CA ILE A 93 -11.96 10.93 0.99
C ILE A 93 -13.11 11.02 2.00
N GLY A 94 -13.18 10.08 2.91
CA GLY A 94 -14.21 10.02 3.92
C GLY A 94 -14.04 8.88 4.90
N LYS A 95 -14.76 8.91 6.02
CA LYS A 95 -14.77 7.81 6.97
C LYS A 95 -15.98 6.91 6.77
N LEU A 96 -15.82 5.64 7.07
CA LEU A 96 -16.87 4.62 7.06
C LEU A 96 -17.29 4.26 8.49
N THR A 97 -16.32 4.00 9.35
CA THR A 97 -16.48 3.68 10.77
C THR A 97 -15.40 4.37 11.59
N VAL A 98 -15.33 4.12 12.89
CA VAL A 98 -14.28 4.65 13.78
C VAL A 98 -12.87 4.18 13.41
N ASN A 99 -12.76 3.03 12.72
CA ASN A 99 -11.51 2.40 12.32
C ASN A 99 -11.48 1.98 10.85
N ALA A 100 -12.25 2.65 10.01
CA ALA A 100 -12.23 2.45 8.57
C ALA A 100 -12.51 3.75 7.82
N ASP A 101 -11.72 4.02 6.80
CA ASP A 101 -11.84 5.17 5.92
C ASP A 101 -11.58 4.80 4.46
N VAL A 102 -11.78 5.77 3.59
CA VAL A 102 -11.44 5.67 2.17
C VAL A 102 -10.46 6.78 1.85
N GLY A 103 -9.36 6.42 1.22
CA GLY A 103 -8.30 7.35 0.85
C GLY A 103 -7.84 7.19 -0.59
N TYR A 104 -7.22 8.25 -1.10
CA TYR A 104 -6.55 8.31 -2.39
C TYR A 104 -5.05 8.37 -2.18
N TYR A 105 -4.31 7.63 -3.00
CA TYR A 105 -2.85 7.63 -3.00
C TYR A 105 -2.32 7.50 -4.42
N SER A 106 -1.36 8.33 -4.80
CA SER A 106 -0.66 8.23 -6.07
C SER A 106 0.85 8.31 -5.89
N TRP A 107 1.57 7.56 -6.73
CA TRP A 107 3.03 7.47 -6.63
C TRP A 107 3.74 7.48 -7.97
N LYS A 108 4.98 7.89 -7.91
CA LYS A 108 5.89 7.93 -9.05
C LYS A 108 6.36 6.52 -9.40
N CYS A 109 6.32 6.20 -10.67
CA CYS A 109 6.95 5.02 -11.24
C CYS A 109 8.19 5.42 -12.05
N PRO A 110 9.19 4.55 -12.16
CA PRO A 110 10.33 4.78 -13.04
C PRO A 110 9.88 4.84 -14.49
N LYS A 111 10.44 5.75 -15.27
CA LYS A 111 10.23 5.78 -16.72
C LYS A 111 10.68 4.46 -17.37
N PRO A 112 9.98 3.95 -18.40
CA PRO A 112 8.91 4.59 -19.19
C PRO A 112 7.50 4.39 -18.61
N LEU A 113 7.32 3.87 -17.41
CA LEU A 113 6.02 3.59 -16.84
C LEU A 113 5.28 4.88 -16.44
N LYS A 114 3.97 4.93 -16.73
CA LYS A 114 3.10 5.95 -16.14
C LYS A 114 3.05 5.81 -14.62
N ASN A 115 2.82 6.91 -13.94
CA ASN A 115 2.55 6.90 -12.51
C ASN A 115 1.27 6.12 -12.21
N ARG A 116 1.15 5.60 -10.99
CA ARG A 116 -0.01 4.82 -10.54
C ARG A 116 -0.77 5.57 -9.47
N ASP A 117 -2.06 5.30 -9.41
CA ASP A 117 -2.92 5.70 -8.30
C ASP A 117 -3.80 4.55 -7.83
N VAL A 118 -4.32 4.69 -6.62
CA VAL A 118 -5.31 3.78 -6.02
C VAL A 118 -6.32 4.57 -5.21
N ILE A 119 -7.53 4.04 -5.12
CA ILE A 119 -8.50 4.38 -4.09
C ILE A 119 -8.68 3.15 -3.23
N THR A 120 -8.47 3.28 -1.94
CA THR A 120 -8.52 2.13 -1.03
C THR A 120 -9.47 2.38 0.13
N LEU A 121 -10.20 1.33 0.48
CA LEU A 121 -10.78 1.19 1.81
C LEU A 121 -9.64 0.74 2.72
N ARG A 122 -9.37 1.55 3.74
CA ARG A 122 -8.36 1.27 4.76
C ARG A 122 -9.06 0.98 6.08
N SER A 123 -8.61 -0.04 6.78
CA SER A 123 -9.07 -0.37 8.12
C SER A 123 -7.90 -0.73 9.03
N TRP A 124 -8.04 -0.47 10.31
CA TRP A 124 -6.98 -0.70 11.29
C TRP A 124 -7.53 -1.19 12.61
N LEU A 125 -6.73 -1.96 13.33
CA LEU A 125 -7.10 -2.52 14.61
C LEU A 125 -5.87 -2.65 15.52
N PRO A 126 -5.87 -2.03 16.71
CA PRO A 126 -4.99 -2.41 17.80
C PRO A 126 -5.37 -3.80 18.33
N MET A 127 -4.39 -4.71 18.45
CA MET A 127 -4.58 -6.08 18.95
C MET A 127 -3.62 -6.34 20.12
N GLY A 128 -3.99 -5.91 21.31
CA GLY A 128 -3.10 -5.94 22.47
C GLY A 128 -1.95 -4.95 22.29
N SER A 129 -0.72 -5.46 22.24
CA SER A 129 0.48 -4.66 21.97
C SER A 129 0.85 -4.58 20.49
N ASP A 130 0.11 -5.28 19.63
CA ASP A 130 0.32 -5.31 18.19
C ASP A 130 -0.69 -4.41 17.47
N TYR A 131 -0.38 -4.02 16.24
CA TYR A 131 -1.25 -3.20 15.41
C TYR A 131 -1.33 -3.76 14.01
N ILE A 132 -2.50 -3.68 13.39
CA ILE A 132 -2.72 -4.04 12.00
C ILE A 132 -3.33 -2.86 11.27
N ILE A 133 -2.81 -2.57 10.07
CA ILE A 133 -3.41 -1.67 9.08
C ILE A 133 -3.53 -2.46 7.80
N MET A 134 -4.72 -2.52 7.21
CA MET A 134 -4.93 -3.20 5.94
C MET A 134 -5.81 -2.37 5.01
N ASN A 135 -5.61 -2.56 3.72
CA ASN A 135 -6.39 -1.89 2.70
C ASN A 135 -6.64 -2.78 1.48
N TYR A 136 -7.68 -2.47 0.75
CA TYR A 136 -7.94 -3.00 -0.58
C TYR A 136 -8.63 -1.95 -1.47
N SER A 137 -8.49 -2.12 -2.78
CA SER A 137 -9.02 -1.15 -3.74
C SER A 137 -10.54 -1.17 -3.83
N VAL A 138 -11.10 0.03 -3.90
CA VAL A 138 -12.52 0.27 -4.13
C VAL A 138 -12.68 1.32 -5.25
N LYS A 139 -13.86 1.36 -5.88
CA LYS A 139 -14.26 2.42 -6.81
C LYS A 139 -15.13 3.43 -6.09
N HIS A 140 -14.94 4.70 -6.42
CA HIS A 140 -15.78 5.80 -5.99
C HIS A 140 -16.12 6.68 -7.18
N ALA A 141 -17.39 6.94 -7.44
CA ALA A 141 -17.86 7.63 -8.66
C ALA A 141 -17.26 9.02 -8.84
N LYS A 142 -16.97 9.73 -7.74
CA LYS A 142 -16.37 11.08 -7.79
C LYS A 142 -14.88 11.09 -8.12
N TYR A 143 -14.21 9.91 -8.13
CA TYR A 143 -12.78 9.77 -8.35
C TYR A 143 -12.49 8.75 -9.45
N PRO A 144 -12.90 9.01 -10.70
CA PRO A 144 -12.62 8.11 -11.81
C PRO A 144 -11.12 8.06 -12.12
N PRO A 145 -10.64 7.02 -12.85
CA PRO A 145 -9.26 6.96 -13.31
C PRO A 145 -8.84 8.23 -14.07
N LYS A 146 -7.62 8.69 -13.80
CA LYS A 146 -7.03 9.88 -14.47
C LYS A 146 -6.31 9.45 -15.76
N LYS A 147 -6.35 10.29 -16.80
CA LYS A 147 -5.73 9.97 -18.12
C LYS A 147 -4.21 9.86 -18.08
N ASP A 148 -3.58 10.58 -17.16
CA ASP A 148 -2.12 10.64 -16.99
C ASP A 148 -1.57 9.60 -16.02
N MET A 149 -2.44 8.78 -15.41
CA MET A 149 -2.09 7.75 -14.44
C MET A 149 -2.75 6.41 -14.78
N VAL A 150 -2.18 5.34 -14.27
CA VAL A 150 -2.77 4.00 -14.33
C VAL A 150 -3.39 3.70 -12.96
N ARG A 151 -4.69 3.39 -12.95
CA ARG A 151 -5.38 2.93 -11.74
C ARG A 151 -4.95 1.50 -11.42
N ALA A 152 -4.06 1.35 -10.45
CA ALA A 152 -3.64 0.06 -9.92
C ALA A 152 -4.73 -0.54 -9.02
N VAL A 153 -4.65 -1.84 -8.77
CA VAL A 153 -5.58 -2.55 -7.90
C VAL A 153 -4.82 -3.19 -6.75
N SER A 154 -5.03 -2.68 -5.54
CA SER A 154 -4.63 -3.36 -4.32
C SER A 154 -5.69 -4.43 -4.01
N ILE A 155 -5.34 -5.70 -4.17
CA ILE A 155 -6.23 -6.81 -3.81
C ILE A 155 -6.22 -6.95 -2.29
N GLN A 156 -5.03 -6.90 -1.69
CA GLN A 156 -4.82 -6.85 -0.25
C GLN A 156 -3.43 -6.27 0.02
N THR A 157 -3.35 -5.24 0.82
CA THR A 157 -2.08 -4.66 1.27
C THR A 157 -2.21 -4.29 2.73
N GLY A 158 -1.14 -4.39 3.48
CA GLY A 158 -1.20 -3.97 4.87
C GLY A 158 0.11 -4.15 5.62
N TYR A 159 0.02 -3.79 6.88
CA TYR A 159 1.12 -3.81 7.84
C TYR A 159 0.69 -4.52 9.10
N LEU A 160 1.54 -5.42 9.58
CA LEU A 160 1.51 -5.94 10.94
C LEU A 160 2.68 -5.34 11.72
N ILE A 161 2.39 -4.67 12.82
CA ILE A 161 3.39 -4.09 13.73
C ILE A 161 3.33 -4.88 15.02
N GLN A 162 4.43 -5.51 15.39
CA GLN A 162 4.53 -6.33 16.61
C GLN A 162 5.48 -5.66 17.60
N SER A 163 4.98 -5.39 18.79
CA SER A 163 5.79 -4.82 19.87
C SER A 163 6.67 -5.88 20.52
N HIS A 164 7.92 -5.54 20.75
CA HIS A 164 8.89 -6.36 21.50
C HIS A 164 9.47 -5.59 22.68
N GLY A 165 8.67 -4.73 23.27
CA GLY A 165 9.04 -3.85 24.36
C GLY A 165 8.90 -2.36 24.02
N PRO A 166 9.29 -1.45 24.90
CA PRO A 166 8.95 -0.04 24.78
C PRO A 166 9.61 0.67 23.56
N ASN A 167 10.74 0.16 23.10
CA ASN A 167 11.54 0.81 22.06
C ASN A 167 11.91 -0.10 20.89
N HIS A 168 11.18 -1.20 20.71
CA HIS A 168 11.53 -2.20 19.70
C HIS A 168 10.26 -2.79 19.09
N CYS A 169 10.21 -2.87 17.78
CA CYS A 169 9.12 -3.55 17.07
C CYS A 169 9.61 -4.32 15.84
N THR A 170 8.76 -5.19 15.35
CA THR A 170 8.90 -5.81 14.03
C THR A 170 7.77 -5.29 13.14
N LEU A 171 8.12 -4.81 11.96
CA LEU A 171 7.19 -4.42 10.91
C LEU A 171 7.15 -5.49 9.83
N THR A 172 5.98 -6.05 9.57
CA THR A 172 5.72 -6.91 8.42
C THR A 172 4.80 -6.18 7.44
N TYR A 173 5.27 -5.99 6.23
CA TYR A 173 4.49 -5.49 5.10
C TYR A 173 4.10 -6.65 4.20
N LEU A 174 2.83 -6.73 3.85
CA LEU A 174 2.29 -7.70 2.92
C LEU A 174 1.55 -6.96 1.81
N ALA A 175 1.84 -7.31 0.56
CA ALA A 175 1.20 -6.69 -0.60
C ALA A 175 0.82 -7.72 -1.66
N HIS A 176 -0.43 -7.66 -2.07
CA HIS A 176 -0.98 -8.32 -3.23
C HIS A 176 -1.60 -7.23 -4.12
N VAL A 177 -0.85 -6.77 -5.12
CA VAL A 177 -1.19 -5.62 -5.96
C VAL A 177 -1.09 -6.00 -7.42
N ASP A 178 -2.12 -5.69 -8.19
CA ASP A 178 -2.06 -5.66 -9.64
C ASP A 178 -1.76 -4.22 -10.10
N PRO A 179 -0.56 -3.95 -10.62
CA PRO A 179 -0.17 -2.60 -11.02
C PRO A 179 -0.82 -2.14 -12.31
N LYS A 180 -1.55 -3.02 -13.01
CA LYS A 180 -2.15 -2.76 -14.32
C LYS A 180 -1.17 -2.17 -15.36
N GLY A 181 -1.65 -1.95 -16.56
CA GLY A 181 -0.85 -1.39 -17.66
C GLY A 181 -0.12 -2.46 -18.49
N ASN A 182 0.59 -2.02 -19.52
CA ASN A 182 1.30 -2.88 -20.51
C ASN A 182 2.58 -3.47 -19.92
N THR A 183 2.44 -4.31 -18.90
CA THR A 183 3.52 -4.65 -17.98
C THR A 183 4.06 -6.05 -18.16
N HIS A 184 3.55 -6.81 -19.14
CA HIS A 184 3.79 -8.25 -19.22
C HIS A 184 5.24 -8.69 -19.41
N THR A 185 6.12 -7.87 -19.94
CA THR A 185 7.54 -8.27 -20.14
C THR A 185 8.54 -7.51 -19.29
N HIS A 186 8.37 -6.21 -19.11
CA HIS A 186 9.38 -5.38 -18.42
C HIS A 186 9.17 -5.30 -16.91
N ILE A 187 7.93 -5.36 -16.44
CA ILE A 187 7.65 -5.29 -14.98
C ILE A 187 7.87 -6.64 -14.30
N GLN A 188 7.63 -7.77 -14.97
CA GLN A 188 8.01 -9.07 -14.38
C GLN A 188 9.50 -9.14 -14.15
N GLN A 189 10.32 -8.74 -15.12
CA GLN A 189 11.77 -8.64 -14.94
C GLN A 189 12.15 -7.57 -13.89
N TRP A 190 11.45 -6.44 -13.87
CA TRP A 190 11.70 -5.38 -12.89
C TRP A 190 11.27 -5.76 -11.47
N ARG A 191 10.15 -6.50 -11.33
CA ARG A 191 9.69 -7.06 -10.05
C ARG A 191 10.61 -8.14 -9.52
N LEU A 192 11.05 -9.07 -10.37
CA LEU A 192 11.94 -10.17 -9.97
C LEU A 192 13.35 -9.69 -9.63
N LEU A 193 13.89 -8.74 -10.39
CA LEU A 193 15.28 -8.28 -10.23
C LEU A 193 15.43 -7.11 -9.26
N ARG A 194 14.43 -6.25 -9.14
CA ARG A 194 14.45 -5.07 -8.25
C ARG A 194 13.33 -5.02 -7.23
N GLY A 195 12.30 -5.86 -7.34
CA GLY A 195 11.16 -5.85 -6.42
C GLY A 195 11.57 -6.02 -4.96
N GLY A 196 12.46 -6.95 -4.69
CA GLY A 196 13.04 -7.13 -3.36
C GLY A 196 13.85 -5.92 -2.88
N GLN A 197 14.62 -5.29 -3.75
CA GLN A 197 15.43 -4.12 -3.37
C GLN A 197 14.57 -2.88 -3.11
N LEU A 198 13.54 -2.66 -3.90
CA LEU A 198 12.64 -1.51 -3.72
C LEU A 198 11.85 -1.60 -2.42
N ILE A 199 11.32 -2.77 -2.11
CA ILE A 199 10.61 -2.96 -0.83
C ILE A 199 11.57 -2.80 0.34
N VAL A 200 12.79 -3.32 0.25
CA VAL A 200 13.84 -3.13 1.26
C VAL A 200 14.14 -1.64 1.47
N MET A 201 14.26 -0.87 0.38
CA MET A 201 14.48 0.58 0.45
C MET A 201 13.28 1.30 1.06
N ALA A 202 12.05 0.93 0.70
CA ALA A 202 10.84 1.52 1.24
C ALA A 202 10.72 1.25 2.76
N MET A 203 10.96 0.02 3.20
CA MET A 203 10.94 -0.35 4.61
C MET A 203 11.99 0.42 5.41
N LYS A 204 13.21 0.57 4.89
CA LYS A 204 14.26 1.39 5.53
C LYS A 204 13.87 2.87 5.63
N LYS A 205 13.19 3.42 4.63
CA LYS A 205 12.67 4.81 4.69
C LYS A 205 11.64 4.97 5.80
N ILE A 206 10.72 4.01 5.95
CA ILE A 206 9.73 4.01 7.04
C ILE A 206 10.43 4.02 8.40
N SER A 207 11.39 3.12 8.61
CA SER A 207 12.15 3.07 9.87
C SER A 207 12.88 4.38 10.17
N LYS A 208 13.54 4.98 9.17
CA LYS A 208 14.18 6.29 9.33
C LYS A 208 13.19 7.41 9.62
N ALA A 209 12.01 7.37 9.02
CA ALA A 209 10.95 8.34 9.29
C ALA A 209 10.48 8.26 10.75
N CYS A 210 10.38 7.06 11.31
CA CYS A 210 10.00 6.86 12.71
C CYS A 210 10.96 7.57 13.68
N LEU A 211 12.26 7.54 13.40
CA LEU A 211 13.26 8.18 14.26
C LEU A 211 13.12 9.71 14.34
N LYS A 212 12.53 10.33 13.34
CA LYS A 212 12.35 11.79 13.26
C LYS A 212 10.91 12.24 13.55
N TYR A 213 9.97 11.29 13.66
CA TYR A 213 8.56 11.59 13.78
C TYR A 213 8.22 12.40 15.05
N GLY A 214 8.75 12.00 16.19
CA GLY A 214 8.46 12.67 17.46
C GLY A 214 8.80 14.17 17.43
N GLU A 215 9.99 14.53 16.94
CA GLU A 215 10.40 15.91 16.79
C GLU A 215 9.52 16.68 15.80
N TRP A 216 9.20 16.08 14.67
CA TRP A 216 8.32 16.68 13.67
C TRP A 216 6.92 16.89 14.24
N LYS A 217 6.35 15.86 14.90
CA LYS A 217 4.98 15.90 15.45
C LYS A 217 4.80 16.96 16.53
N GLN A 218 5.81 17.17 17.36
CA GLN A 218 5.79 18.25 18.37
C GLN A 218 5.59 19.65 17.77
N ARG A 219 6.02 19.86 16.53
CA ARG A 219 5.89 21.12 15.79
C ARG A 219 4.66 21.16 14.88
N HIS A 220 3.95 20.03 14.71
CA HIS A 220 2.86 19.87 13.76
C HIS A 220 1.64 19.21 14.42
N ASN A 221 0.93 20.00 15.24
CA ASN A 221 -0.30 19.56 15.93
C ASN A 221 -0.11 18.23 16.69
N PRO A 222 0.65 18.21 17.80
CA PRO A 222 1.11 16.99 18.47
C PRO A 222 -0.04 16.13 19.03
N GLY A 223 -1.17 16.74 19.39
CA GLY A 223 -2.34 16.04 19.91
C GLY A 223 -3.27 15.46 18.84
N PHE A 224 -3.06 15.78 17.57
CA PHE A 224 -3.96 15.34 16.49
C PHE A 224 -3.57 13.96 15.97
N LYS A 225 -4.33 12.95 16.38
CA LYS A 225 -4.17 11.55 15.99
C LYS A 225 -5.54 10.87 15.83
N PRO A 226 -6.28 11.15 14.75
CA PRO A 226 -7.64 10.62 14.57
C PRO A 226 -7.72 9.09 14.47
N TRP A 227 -6.62 8.41 14.16
CA TRP A 227 -6.52 6.94 14.18
C TRP A 227 -6.50 6.35 15.59
N LEU A 228 -6.21 7.17 16.62
CA LEU A 228 -6.30 6.81 18.04
C LEU A 228 -7.53 7.44 18.70
N TYR A 229 -7.87 8.66 18.29
CA TYR A 229 -8.96 9.49 18.83
C TYR A 229 -9.97 9.79 17.73
N PRO A 230 -10.93 8.89 17.47
CA PRO A 230 -11.86 9.01 16.33
C PRO A 230 -12.69 10.29 16.34
N GLU A 231 -12.91 10.89 17.52
CA GLU A 231 -13.62 12.17 17.69
C GLU A 231 -12.89 13.36 17.06
N GLN A 232 -11.58 13.24 16.80
CA GLN A 232 -10.79 14.30 16.18
C GLN A 232 -10.97 14.37 14.65
N THR A 233 -11.57 13.33 14.03
CA THR A 233 -11.73 13.34 12.57
C THR A 233 -12.74 14.38 12.13
N THR A 234 -12.38 15.13 11.09
CA THR A 234 -13.27 16.08 10.40
C THR A 234 -13.77 15.55 9.05
N LEU A 235 -13.40 14.31 8.71
CA LEU A 235 -13.81 13.68 7.47
C LEU A 235 -15.33 13.45 7.44
N PRO A 236 -15.97 13.68 6.29
CA PRO A 236 -17.37 13.33 6.12
C PRO A 236 -17.56 11.81 6.25
N THR A 237 -18.65 11.41 6.89
CA THR A 237 -19.07 10.00 6.88
C THR A 237 -19.71 9.71 5.53
N ILE A 238 -19.23 8.68 4.85
CA ILE A 238 -19.77 8.20 3.58
C ILE A 238 -20.38 6.82 3.75
N PRO A 239 -21.52 6.51 3.14
CA PRO A 239 -22.11 5.18 3.19
C PRO A 239 -21.30 4.21 2.33
N VAL A 240 -21.17 2.95 2.76
CA VAL A 240 -20.50 1.89 1.99
C VAL A 240 -21.14 1.71 0.62
N SER A 241 -22.44 2.03 0.48
CA SER A 241 -23.18 1.96 -0.79
C SER A 241 -22.68 2.94 -1.88
N GLU A 242 -21.89 3.96 -1.52
CA GLU A 242 -21.21 4.82 -2.52
C GLU A 242 -19.99 4.15 -3.15
N LEU A 243 -19.56 3.02 -2.60
CA LEU A 243 -18.37 2.28 -3.03
C LEU A 243 -18.76 1.02 -3.79
N SER A 244 -17.92 0.60 -4.72
CA SER A 244 -17.96 -0.71 -5.37
C SER A 244 -16.57 -1.33 -5.38
N ILE A 245 -16.49 -2.65 -5.56
CA ILE A 245 -15.20 -3.35 -5.59
C ILE A 245 -14.45 -3.02 -6.89
N GLN A 246 -13.17 -2.73 -6.78
CA GLN A 246 -12.26 -2.63 -7.91
C GLN A 246 -11.67 -4.01 -8.17
N HIS A 247 -12.19 -4.72 -9.20
CA HIS A 247 -11.69 -6.04 -9.57
C HIS A 247 -10.38 -5.95 -10.35
N ALA A 248 -9.49 -6.91 -10.10
CA ALA A 248 -8.26 -7.08 -10.87
C ALA A 248 -8.53 -7.41 -12.35
N ASP A 249 -9.64 -8.07 -12.64
CA ASP A 249 -10.05 -8.51 -14.00
C ASP A 249 -10.72 -7.39 -14.82
N SER A 250 -10.89 -6.18 -14.28
CA SER A 250 -11.49 -5.09 -15.06
C SER A 250 -10.58 -4.74 -16.24
N LEU A 251 -11.15 -4.91 -17.46
CA LEU A 251 -10.48 -4.76 -18.77
C LEU A 251 -10.17 -3.28 -19.13
N GLU A 252 -9.75 -2.47 -18.19
CA GLU A 252 -9.20 -1.16 -18.50
C GLU A 252 -7.75 -1.36 -18.99
N ASN A 253 -7.60 -1.83 -20.24
CA ASN A 253 -6.33 -1.85 -20.94
C ASN A 253 -5.89 -0.42 -21.19
N ILE A 254 -5.05 0.11 -20.33
CA ILE A 254 -4.41 1.41 -20.57
C ILE A 254 -3.15 1.10 -21.39
N ASP A 255 -3.20 1.47 -22.66
CA ASP A 255 -2.07 1.35 -23.57
C ASP A 255 -0.96 2.33 -23.17
N GLU A 256 0.16 1.80 -22.68
CA GLU A 256 1.37 2.57 -22.36
C GLU A 256 2.36 2.59 -23.55
N SER A 257 2.07 1.94 -24.67
CA SER A 257 2.97 1.81 -25.83
C SER A 257 3.28 3.13 -26.51
N THR A 258 2.34 4.10 -26.47
CA THR A 258 2.55 5.44 -27.07
C THR A 258 3.62 6.28 -26.38
N LEU A 259 4.02 5.94 -25.16
CA LEU A 259 5.08 6.67 -24.44
C LEU A 259 6.49 6.28 -24.86
N SER A 260 6.69 5.02 -25.31
CA SER A 260 7.99 4.57 -25.82
C SER A 260 8.32 5.18 -27.18
N GLU A 261 7.32 5.48 -28.01
CA GLU A 261 7.52 6.09 -29.33
C GLU A 261 7.81 7.60 -29.26
N MET A 262 7.24 8.31 -28.27
CA MET A 262 7.57 9.74 -28.06
C MET A 262 8.99 9.95 -27.56
N GLN A 263 9.49 9.08 -26.68
CA GLN A 263 10.86 9.20 -26.14
C GLN A 263 11.93 8.87 -27.16
N THR A 264 11.69 7.93 -28.08
CA THR A 264 12.59 7.62 -29.19
C THR A 264 12.64 8.73 -30.24
N ARG A 265 11.62 9.60 -30.32
CA ARG A 265 11.67 10.79 -31.18
C ARG A 265 12.42 11.95 -30.54
N GLU A 266 12.25 12.22 -29.26
CA GLU A 266 12.98 13.30 -28.57
C GLU A 266 14.49 13.03 -28.47
N GLU A 267 14.91 11.77 -28.39
CA GLU A 267 16.33 11.40 -28.42
C GLU A 267 16.95 11.47 -29.83
N ARG A 268 16.15 11.39 -30.90
CA ARG A 268 16.64 11.52 -32.29
C ARG A 268 16.71 12.96 -32.77
N ASP A 269 15.93 13.85 -32.16
CA ASP A 269 15.91 15.28 -32.52
C ASP A 269 16.89 16.11 -31.65
N SER A 270 17.64 15.47 -30.74
CA SER A 270 18.67 16.08 -29.88
C SER A 270 20.11 15.74 -30.26
N ASP A 271 20.34 14.98 -31.34
CA ASP A 271 21.63 14.79 -32.03
C ASP A 271 21.63 15.59 -33.34
#